data_dbd11c68139071de6479d221873e6d62
#
_entry.id   dbd11c68139071de6479d221873e6d62
#
_cell.length_a   1.000
_cell.length_b   1.000
_cell.length_c   1.000
_cell.angle_alpha   90.00
_cell.angle_beta   90.00
_cell.angle_gamma   90.00
#
_symmetry.space_group_name_H-M   'P 1'
#
loop_
_entity.id
_entity.type
_entity.pdbx_description
1 polymer ?
#
loop_
_entity_poly.entity_id
_entity_poly.type
_entity_poly.pdbx_seq_one_letter_code
_entity_poly.pdbx_strand_id
1 'polypeptide(L)'
;MEVLSRIGVGAASIDTAIPSATVTAGEPVNVETRVTGGKTTQDVADVRLALATRYVTDDGYRSAVVTEHALVDATTIEPDDDRTFETTIDIPHTTPVTLAHTDVWAETSVDANWTFDPEDDAHLRVEPDPRLDAVLDAFDALGFGLRHAEPTVGRRADLDHKFVQTFDFRPHDAPFDVTGVELTARPDHDELAGVLTVDRNTDAANRITIDDAENAETRLRETIRELA
;
A
#
# COMPACT_ATOMS: atom_id res chain seq x y z
N MET A 1 12.46 13.45 0.53
CA MET A 1 13.00 13.33 -0.85
C MET A 1 11.78 13.18 -1.72
N GLU A 2 11.68 14.02 -2.72
CA GLU A 2 10.54 14.04 -3.64
C GLU A 2 10.55 12.81 -4.55
N VAL A 3 9.39 12.24 -4.79
CA VAL A 3 9.20 11.15 -5.73
C VAL A 3 8.64 11.72 -7.02
N LEU A 4 9.30 11.45 -8.14
CA LEU A 4 8.96 11.98 -9.47
C LEU A 4 8.55 10.84 -10.40
N SER A 5 7.39 11.00 -11.03
CA SER A 5 6.97 10.21 -12.19
C SER A 5 6.83 11.13 -13.40
N ARG A 6 7.34 10.71 -14.55
CA ARG A 6 7.35 11.53 -15.77
C ARG A 6 6.81 10.77 -16.96
N ILE A 7 5.90 11.40 -17.70
CA ILE A 7 5.37 10.86 -18.94
C ILE A 7 5.50 11.87 -20.09
N GLY A 8 5.85 11.40 -21.27
CA GLY A 8 5.87 12.19 -22.51
C GLY A 8 4.57 12.01 -23.31
N VAL A 9 3.96 13.11 -23.75
CA VAL A 9 2.77 13.09 -24.59
C VAL A 9 3.08 13.87 -25.87
N GLY A 10 3.50 13.16 -26.90
CA GLY A 10 3.98 13.78 -28.14
C GLY A 10 5.19 14.69 -27.87
N ALA A 11 5.03 16.03 -28.04
CA ALA A 11 6.06 17.01 -27.74
C ALA A 11 5.96 17.63 -26.35
N ALA A 12 4.86 17.38 -25.62
CA ALA A 12 4.64 17.84 -24.25
C ALA A 12 5.22 16.86 -23.22
N SER A 13 5.46 17.33 -22.00
CA SER A 13 5.82 16.48 -20.85
C SER A 13 4.90 16.76 -19.67
N ILE A 14 4.64 15.72 -18.89
CA ILE A 14 3.89 15.76 -17.66
C ILE A 14 4.79 15.19 -16.58
N ASP A 15 5.10 16.01 -15.58
CA ASP A 15 5.92 15.63 -14.43
C ASP A 15 5.02 15.65 -13.19
N THR A 16 4.91 14.51 -12.51
CA THR A 16 4.12 14.37 -11.27
C THR A 16 5.06 14.19 -10.10
N ALA A 17 4.89 15.01 -9.08
CA ALA A 17 5.72 15.02 -7.89
C ALA A 17 4.90 14.76 -6.63
N ILE A 18 5.33 13.79 -5.83
CA ILE A 18 4.88 13.57 -4.46
C ILE A 18 5.98 14.15 -3.55
N PRO A 19 5.68 15.17 -2.71
CA PRO A 19 6.71 15.90 -1.96
C PRO A 19 7.53 15.07 -0.99
N SER A 20 7.00 13.92 -0.57
CA SER A 20 7.67 12.96 0.30
C SER A 20 7.68 11.57 -0.32
N ALA A 21 8.83 10.92 -0.31
CA ALA A 21 8.93 9.49 -0.64
C ALA A 21 8.29 8.59 0.44
N THR A 22 7.92 9.16 1.60
CA THR A 22 7.24 8.46 2.69
C THR A 22 5.83 9.02 2.83
N VAL A 23 4.84 8.14 2.82
CA VAL A 23 3.42 8.41 3.01
C VAL A 23 2.86 7.46 4.06
N THR A 24 1.77 7.84 4.74
CA THR A 24 1.10 7.00 5.73
C THR A 24 -0.19 6.44 5.14
N ALA A 25 -0.45 5.15 5.32
CA ALA A 25 -1.73 4.56 4.94
C ALA A 25 -2.88 5.21 5.74
N GLY A 26 -3.96 5.59 5.06
CA GLY A 26 -5.11 6.29 5.66
C GLY A 26 -4.97 7.81 5.69
N GLU A 27 -3.83 8.41 5.29
CA GLU A 27 -3.63 9.85 5.31
C GLU A 27 -3.65 10.46 3.90
N PRO A 28 -4.09 11.73 3.77
CA PRO A 28 -4.01 12.45 2.50
C PRO A 28 -2.58 12.92 2.21
N VAL A 29 -2.25 12.99 0.92
CA VAL A 29 -0.98 13.55 0.45
C VAL A 29 -1.21 14.54 -0.68
N ASN A 30 -0.45 15.63 -0.70
CA ASN A 30 -0.47 16.58 -1.81
C ASN A 30 0.40 16.07 -2.96
N VAL A 31 -0.10 16.24 -4.17
CA VAL A 31 0.57 15.88 -5.42
C VAL A 31 0.64 17.13 -6.29
N GLU A 32 1.82 17.45 -6.77
CA GLU A 32 2.03 18.50 -7.76
C GLU A 32 2.18 17.86 -9.15
N THR A 33 1.40 18.34 -10.12
CA THR A 33 1.51 17.93 -11.52
C THR A 33 1.88 19.11 -12.36
N ARG A 34 3.05 19.08 -13.00
CA ARG A 34 3.52 20.09 -13.93
C ARG A 34 3.35 19.61 -15.36
N VAL A 35 2.67 20.40 -16.15
CA VAL A 35 2.45 20.17 -17.58
C VAL A 35 3.23 21.20 -18.37
N THR A 36 4.16 20.75 -19.21
CA THR A 36 4.99 21.62 -20.03
C THR A 36 4.69 21.36 -21.52
N GLY A 37 4.27 22.40 -22.21
CA GLY A 37 3.99 22.38 -23.64
C GLY A 37 5.24 22.23 -24.49
N GLY A 38 5.06 21.58 -25.64
CA GLY A 38 6.12 21.39 -26.63
C GLY A 38 6.12 22.46 -27.74
N LYS A 39 6.43 22.05 -28.95
CA LYS A 39 6.48 22.95 -30.12
C LYS A 39 5.14 23.08 -30.84
N THR A 40 4.20 22.24 -30.57
CA THR A 40 2.88 22.17 -31.21
C THR A 40 1.79 21.99 -30.17
N THR A 41 0.62 22.57 -30.47
CA THR A 41 -0.59 22.34 -29.66
C THR A 41 -0.91 20.85 -29.62
N GLN A 42 -1.27 20.35 -28.43
CA GLN A 42 -1.64 18.96 -28.19
C GLN A 42 -2.88 18.85 -27.30
N ASP A 43 -3.79 17.96 -27.69
CA ASP A 43 -4.86 17.53 -26.82
C ASP A 43 -4.36 16.39 -25.94
N VAL A 44 -4.44 16.59 -24.65
CA VAL A 44 -4.09 15.59 -23.63
C VAL A 44 -5.37 15.12 -22.98
N ALA A 45 -5.55 13.83 -22.93
CA ALA A 45 -6.63 13.21 -22.18
C ALA A 45 -6.40 13.32 -20.67
N ASP A 46 -7.27 12.72 -19.87
CA ASP A 46 -7.15 12.74 -18.41
C ASP A 46 -5.77 12.24 -17.97
N VAL A 47 -5.11 13.03 -17.10
CA VAL A 47 -3.88 12.61 -16.42
C VAL A 47 -4.27 11.99 -15.09
N ARG A 48 -3.82 10.78 -14.84
CA ARG A 48 -4.13 10.00 -13.65
C ARG A 48 -2.87 9.53 -12.95
N LEU A 49 -2.96 9.38 -11.64
CA LEU A 49 -1.97 8.74 -10.80
C LEU A 49 -2.55 7.45 -10.25
N ALA A 50 -1.84 6.34 -10.39
CA ALA A 50 -2.14 5.11 -9.66
C ALA A 50 -1.07 4.86 -8.60
N LEU A 51 -1.50 4.39 -7.44
CA LEU A 51 -0.64 3.65 -6.53
C LEU A 51 -0.79 2.17 -6.85
N ALA A 52 0.32 1.50 -7.04
CA ALA A 52 0.34 0.08 -7.39
C ALA A 52 1.24 -0.71 -6.44
N THR A 53 0.97 -2.01 -6.35
CA THR A 53 1.76 -2.97 -5.56
C THR A 53 1.90 -4.27 -6.30
N ARG A 54 2.90 -5.07 -5.91
CA ARG A 54 3.01 -6.48 -6.28
C ARG A 54 2.38 -7.36 -5.22
N TYR A 55 1.63 -8.37 -5.63
CA TYR A 55 1.04 -9.36 -4.74
C TYR A 55 1.28 -10.79 -5.24
N VAL A 56 1.35 -11.72 -4.30
CA VAL A 56 1.60 -13.13 -4.59
C VAL A 56 0.31 -13.84 -4.96
N THR A 57 0.38 -14.64 -6.02
CA THR A 57 -0.66 -15.58 -6.46
C THR A 57 -0.09 -16.99 -6.56
N ASP A 58 -0.94 -17.97 -6.82
CA ASP A 58 -0.47 -19.36 -7.03
C ASP A 58 0.42 -19.49 -8.26
N ASP A 59 0.30 -18.58 -9.24
CA ASP A 59 1.10 -18.54 -10.48
C ASP A 59 2.33 -17.60 -10.39
N GLY A 60 2.63 -17.02 -9.22
CA GLY A 60 3.71 -16.07 -8.99
C GLY A 60 3.23 -14.64 -8.73
N TYR A 61 4.13 -13.67 -8.91
CA TYR A 61 3.82 -12.26 -8.65
C TYR A 61 2.98 -11.63 -9.75
N ARG A 62 2.05 -10.76 -9.35
CA ARG A 62 1.27 -9.91 -10.24
C ARG A 62 1.18 -8.50 -9.68
N SER A 63 1.14 -7.49 -10.56
CA SER A 63 0.90 -6.11 -10.17
C SER A 63 -0.60 -5.82 -10.08
N ALA A 64 -0.96 -4.93 -9.17
CA ALA A 64 -2.33 -4.46 -9.00
C ALA A 64 -2.36 -2.98 -8.62
N VAL A 65 -3.34 -2.26 -9.17
CA VAL A 65 -3.70 -0.93 -8.70
C VAL A 65 -4.32 -1.04 -7.30
N VAL A 66 -3.76 -0.28 -6.37
CA VAL A 66 -4.29 -0.07 -5.01
C VAL A 66 -5.39 0.99 -5.07
N THR A 67 -5.06 2.15 -5.66
CA THR A 67 -5.97 3.27 -5.87
C THR A 67 -5.57 4.07 -7.10
N GLU A 68 -6.51 4.83 -7.64
CA GLU A 68 -6.33 5.67 -8.82
C GLU A 68 -6.99 7.03 -8.59
N HIS A 69 -6.31 8.10 -8.94
CA HIS A 69 -6.77 9.46 -8.78
C HIS A 69 -6.62 10.26 -10.08
N ALA A 70 -7.63 11.05 -10.43
CA ALA A 70 -7.51 12.04 -11.48
C ALA A 70 -6.68 13.23 -10.98
N LEU A 71 -5.67 13.63 -11.73
CA LEU A 71 -4.81 14.77 -11.42
C LEU A 71 -5.16 15.98 -12.27
N VAL A 72 -5.39 15.76 -13.56
CA VAL A 72 -5.74 16.81 -14.53
C VAL A 72 -6.79 16.27 -15.48
N ASP A 73 -7.90 16.99 -15.65
CA ASP A 73 -8.91 16.67 -16.64
C ASP A 73 -8.37 16.90 -18.07
N ALA A 74 -9.00 16.26 -19.06
CA ALA A 74 -8.66 16.42 -20.46
C ALA A 74 -8.55 17.90 -20.85
N THR A 75 -7.42 18.29 -21.43
CA THR A 75 -7.09 19.67 -21.72
C THR A 75 -6.25 19.81 -22.97
N THR A 76 -6.31 20.99 -23.60
CA THR A 76 -5.41 21.36 -24.70
C THR A 76 -4.19 22.07 -24.11
N ILE A 77 -3.00 21.64 -24.52
CA ILE A 77 -1.71 22.22 -24.17
C ILE A 77 -1.17 22.97 -25.39
N GLU A 78 -0.99 24.27 -25.21
CA GLU A 78 -0.41 25.13 -26.24
C GLU A 78 1.12 25.09 -26.21
N PRO A 79 1.80 25.49 -27.33
CA PRO A 79 3.24 25.64 -27.31
C PRO A 79 3.70 26.57 -26.19
N ASP A 80 4.78 26.20 -25.51
CA ASP A 80 5.38 26.97 -24.41
C ASP A 80 4.50 27.11 -23.15
N ASP A 81 3.38 26.37 -23.06
CA ASP A 81 2.61 26.29 -21.81
C ASP A 81 3.49 25.71 -20.69
N ASP A 82 3.32 26.27 -19.49
CA ASP A 82 3.92 25.79 -18.25
C ASP A 82 2.88 25.98 -17.14
N ARG A 83 2.16 24.90 -16.82
CA ARG A 83 1.06 24.91 -15.85
C ARG A 83 1.37 23.93 -14.74
N THR A 84 1.08 24.35 -13.53
CA THR A 84 1.18 23.50 -12.33
C THR A 84 -0.21 23.33 -11.72
N PHE A 85 -0.54 22.08 -11.40
CA PHE A 85 -1.77 21.67 -10.72
C PHE A 85 -1.41 21.05 -9.37
N GLU A 86 -2.13 21.43 -8.33
CA GLU A 86 -2.02 20.82 -7.01
C GLU A 86 -3.28 20.01 -6.72
N THR A 87 -3.11 18.76 -6.36
CA THR A 87 -4.21 17.83 -6.04
C THR A 87 -3.89 17.12 -4.74
N THR A 88 -4.87 17.01 -3.85
CA THR A 88 -4.76 16.17 -2.66
C THR A 88 -5.38 14.81 -2.99
N ILE A 89 -4.64 13.74 -2.75
CA ILE A 89 -5.10 12.37 -2.90
C ILE A 89 -5.12 11.66 -1.55
N ASP A 90 -6.08 10.76 -1.35
CA ASP A 90 -6.14 9.93 -0.16
C ASP A 90 -5.35 8.64 -0.39
N ILE A 91 -4.47 8.30 0.54
CA ILE A 91 -3.78 7.00 0.57
C ILE A 91 -4.71 6.02 1.31
N PRO A 92 -5.29 5.01 0.66
CA PRO A 92 -6.20 4.09 1.34
C PRO A 92 -5.55 3.39 2.54
N HIS A 93 -6.30 3.14 3.62
CA HIS A 93 -5.84 2.32 4.75
C HIS A 93 -5.39 0.93 4.30
N THR A 94 -6.01 0.39 3.24
CA THR A 94 -5.66 -0.91 2.64
C THR A 94 -4.38 -0.88 1.79
N THR A 95 -3.70 0.27 1.66
CA THR A 95 -2.42 0.34 0.96
C THR A 95 -1.39 -0.50 1.71
N PRO A 96 -0.75 -1.47 1.05
CA PRO A 96 0.25 -2.31 1.71
C PRO A 96 1.41 -1.48 2.26
N VAL A 97 1.81 -1.75 3.50
CA VAL A 97 2.96 -1.10 4.11
C VAL A 97 4.26 -1.69 3.56
N THR A 98 5.25 -0.84 3.25
CA THR A 98 6.51 -1.25 2.61
C THR A 98 7.48 -1.85 3.61
N LEU A 99 7.12 -2.99 4.17
CA LEU A 99 7.94 -3.79 5.07
C LEU A 99 8.43 -5.04 4.35
N ALA A 100 9.64 -5.48 4.70
CA ALA A 100 10.27 -6.68 4.16
C ALA A 100 10.28 -6.70 2.61
N HIS A 101 9.44 -7.50 1.96
CA HIS A 101 9.42 -7.70 0.51
C HIS A 101 8.23 -7.01 -0.18
N THR A 102 7.61 -6.04 0.48
CA THR A 102 6.48 -5.29 -0.07
C THR A 102 6.97 -4.06 -0.81
N ASP A 103 6.60 -3.94 -2.08
CA ASP A 103 6.87 -2.77 -2.91
C ASP A 103 5.56 -2.04 -3.21
N VAL A 104 5.58 -0.71 -3.09
CA VAL A 104 4.52 0.19 -3.54
C VAL A 104 5.16 1.29 -4.38
N TRP A 105 4.54 1.62 -5.49
CA TRP A 105 5.02 2.67 -6.39
C TRP A 105 3.88 3.52 -6.91
N ALA A 106 4.21 4.73 -7.34
CA ALA A 106 3.31 5.64 -8.02
C ALA A 106 3.62 5.64 -9.52
N GLU A 107 2.60 5.51 -10.34
CA GLU A 107 2.68 5.60 -11.80
C GLU A 107 1.73 6.68 -12.29
N THR A 108 2.22 7.56 -13.17
CA THR A 108 1.40 8.55 -13.86
C THR A 108 1.08 8.06 -15.25
N SER A 109 -0.18 8.12 -15.65
CA SER A 109 -0.64 7.70 -16.96
C SER A 109 -1.60 8.71 -17.58
N VAL A 110 -1.67 8.71 -18.91
CA VAL A 110 -2.71 9.36 -19.70
C VAL A 110 -3.65 8.27 -20.22
N ASP A 111 -4.97 8.49 -20.11
CA ASP A 111 -6.00 7.51 -20.49
C ASP A 111 -5.94 6.18 -19.68
N ALA A 112 -5.38 6.19 -18.47
CA ALA A 112 -5.25 5.01 -17.62
C ALA A 112 -4.56 3.81 -18.31
N ASN A 113 -3.63 4.06 -19.21
CA ASN A 113 -2.81 3.04 -19.86
C ASN A 113 -1.60 2.70 -18.96
N TRP A 114 -1.82 1.85 -17.96
CA TRP A 114 -0.80 1.45 -16.98
C TRP A 114 0.18 0.43 -17.56
N THR A 115 1.47 0.67 -17.42
CA THR A 115 2.53 -0.26 -17.85
C THR A 115 3.00 -1.16 -16.72
N PHE A 116 2.90 -0.70 -15.47
CA PHE A 116 3.35 -1.40 -14.27
C PHE A 116 4.77 -1.94 -14.40
N ASP A 117 5.69 -1.08 -14.85
CA ASP A 117 7.11 -1.38 -14.85
C ASP A 117 7.79 -0.83 -13.60
N PRO A 118 8.01 -1.67 -12.55
CA PRO A 118 8.55 -1.20 -11.27
C PRO A 118 10.00 -0.68 -11.36
N GLU A 119 10.70 -0.91 -12.46
CA GLU A 119 12.08 -0.42 -12.63
C GLU A 119 12.11 1.06 -13.03
N ASP A 120 11.05 1.53 -13.71
CA ASP A 120 10.91 2.91 -14.17
C ASP A 120 10.00 3.77 -13.28
N ASP A 121 9.34 3.17 -12.27
CA ASP A 121 8.32 3.81 -11.45
C ASP A 121 8.88 4.46 -10.17
N ALA A 122 8.10 5.40 -9.65
CA ALA A 122 8.41 6.16 -8.45
C ALA A 122 8.06 5.38 -7.17
N HIS A 123 9.03 4.69 -6.58
CA HIS A 123 8.84 3.92 -5.35
C HIS A 123 8.49 4.81 -4.15
N LEU A 124 7.48 4.36 -3.39
CA LEU A 124 7.03 4.98 -2.16
C LEU A 124 7.35 4.11 -0.95
N ARG A 125 7.69 4.74 0.15
CA ARG A 125 7.68 4.13 1.46
C ARG A 125 6.31 4.39 2.09
N VAL A 126 5.53 3.34 2.28
CA VAL A 126 4.24 3.41 2.96
C VAL A 126 4.42 2.98 4.40
N GLU A 127 4.15 3.89 5.33
CA GLU A 127 4.12 3.62 6.77
C GLU A 127 2.71 3.13 7.17
N PRO A 128 2.60 2.28 8.21
CA PRO A 128 1.32 1.76 8.67
C PRO A 128 0.41 2.86 9.20
N ASP A 129 -0.88 2.64 9.12
CA ASP A 129 -1.83 3.42 9.89
C ASP A 129 -1.67 3.14 11.41
N PRO A 130 -2.21 3.99 12.31
CA PRO A 130 -1.97 3.84 13.75
C PRO A 130 -2.40 2.49 14.35
N ARG A 131 -3.40 1.80 13.77
CA ARG A 131 -3.85 0.50 14.29
C ARG A 131 -2.91 -0.62 13.86
N LEU A 132 -2.48 -0.61 12.60
CA LEU A 132 -1.51 -1.60 12.13
C LEU A 132 -0.15 -1.40 12.81
N ASP A 133 0.26 -0.15 13.02
CA ASP A 133 1.47 0.19 13.75
C ASP A 133 1.43 -0.38 15.18
N ALA A 134 0.33 -0.14 15.91
CA ALA A 134 0.13 -0.69 17.25
C ALA A 134 0.12 -2.23 17.27
N VAL A 135 -0.38 -2.88 16.23
CA VAL A 135 -0.34 -4.35 16.10
C VAL A 135 1.09 -4.84 15.89
N LEU A 136 1.88 -4.17 15.05
CA LEU A 136 3.28 -4.51 14.82
C LEU A 136 4.11 -4.32 16.10
N ASP A 137 3.92 -3.20 16.81
CA ASP A 137 4.55 -2.93 18.11
C ASP A 137 4.16 -3.96 19.17
N ALA A 138 2.88 -4.37 19.18
CA ALA A 138 2.40 -5.39 20.10
C ALA A 138 3.04 -6.76 19.85
N PHE A 139 3.31 -7.15 18.61
CA PHE A 139 4.06 -8.37 18.33
C PHE A 139 5.49 -8.29 18.87
N ASP A 140 6.18 -7.16 18.70
CA ASP A 140 7.52 -6.96 19.25
C ASP A 140 7.51 -7.04 20.79
N ALA A 141 6.56 -6.35 21.44
CA ALA A 141 6.38 -6.38 22.89
C ALA A 141 6.03 -7.79 23.44
N LEU A 142 5.39 -8.62 22.63
CA LEU A 142 5.11 -10.03 22.93
C LEU A 142 6.29 -10.98 22.66
N GLY A 143 7.43 -10.46 22.20
CA GLY A 143 8.63 -11.22 21.93
C GLY A 143 8.65 -11.92 20.57
N PHE A 144 7.95 -11.37 19.57
CA PHE A 144 7.95 -11.84 18.19
C PHE A 144 8.63 -10.82 17.27
N GLY A 145 9.50 -11.29 16.40
CA GLY A 145 10.11 -10.47 15.35
C GLY A 145 9.46 -10.70 13.99
N LEU A 146 9.21 -9.63 13.24
CA LEU A 146 8.72 -9.70 11.86
C LEU A 146 9.79 -10.35 10.97
N ARG A 147 9.44 -11.43 10.29
CA ARG A 147 10.30 -12.18 9.37
C ARG A 147 10.03 -11.86 7.91
N HIS A 148 8.75 -11.73 7.58
CA HIS A 148 8.30 -11.55 6.21
C HIS A 148 6.99 -10.76 6.20
N ALA A 149 6.81 -9.92 5.18
CA ALA A 149 5.56 -9.24 4.90
C ALA A 149 5.39 -9.14 3.39
N GLU A 150 4.21 -9.52 2.89
CA GLU A 150 3.90 -9.43 1.47
C GLU A 150 2.39 -9.31 1.22
N PRO A 151 1.96 -8.61 0.18
CA PRO A 151 0.58 -8.65 -0.28
C PRO A 151 0.27 -10.02 -0.90
N THR A 152 -0.87 -10.60 -0.52
CA THR A 152 -1.34 -11.91 -0.98
C THR A 152 -2.79 -11.83 -1.44
N VAL A 153 -3.30 -12.87 -2.11
CA VAL A 153 -4.70 -12.92 -2.55
C VAL A 153 -5.65 -12.93 -1.35
N GLY A 154 -6.57 -11.97 -1.28
CA GLY A 154 -7.48 -11.77 -0.15
C GLY A 154 -8.42 -12.93 0.16
N ARG A 155 -8.69 -13.81 -0.81
CA ARG A 155 -9.55 -14.99 -0.63
C ARG A 155 -9.00 -16.01 0.38
N ARG A 156 -7.69 -16.02 0.64
CA ARG A 156 -7.09 -16.94 1.62
C ARG A 156 -7.54 -16.69 3.05
N ALA A 157 -7.88 -15.44 3.36
CA ALA A 157 -8.29 -15.02 4.69
C ALA A 157 -9.80 -14.77 4.80
N ASP A 158 -10.59 -15.11 3.75
CA ASP A 158 -12.02 -14.80 3.69
C ASP A 158 -12.30 -13.30 3.98
N LEU A 159 -11.34 -12.46 3.64
CA LEU A 159 -11.43 -11.00 3.66
C LEU A 159 -11.80 -10.55 2.25
N ASP A 160 -12.93 -9.87 2.12
CA ASP A 160 -13.48 -9.44 0.82
C ASP A 160 -12.66 -8.28 0.23
N HIS A 161 -11.48 -8.64 -0.28
CA HIS A 161 -10.59 -7.70 -0.96
C HIS A 161 -9.78 -8.40 -2.05
N LYS A 162 -9.31 -7.63 -3.06
CA LYS A 162 -8.50 -8.17 -4.17
C LYS A 162 -7.21 -8.81 -3.65
N PHE A 163 -6.55 -8.14 -2.73
CA PHE A 163 -5.38 -8.62 -1.99
C PHE A 163 -5.43 -8.08 -0.56
N VAL A 164 -4.69 -8.71 0.31
CA VAL A 164 -4.48 -8.34 1.72
C VAL A 164 -3.00 -8.44 2.01
N GLN A 165 -2.52 -7.88 3.12
CA GLN A 165 -1.12 -8.05 3.49
C GLN A 165 -0.99 -9.13 4.56
N THR A 166 -0.04 -10.05 4.35
CA THR A 166 0.29 -11.13 5.29
C THR A 166 1.65 -10.83 5.93
N PHE A 167 1.71 -11.01 7.24
CA PHE A 167 2.89 -10.80 8.08
C PHE A 167 3.24 -12.11 8.79
N ASP A 168 4.46 -12.60 8.61
CA ASP A 168 4.99 -13.79 9.29
C ASP A 168 5.93 -13.36 10.43
N PHE A 169 5.59 -13.73 11.65
CA PHE A 169 6.35 -13.43 12.87
C PHE A 169 6.97 -14.68 13.44
N ARG A 170 8.18 -14.53 14.02
CA ARG A 170 8.90 -15.60 14.71
C ARG A 170 9.19 -15.23 16.14
N PRO A 171 8.99 -16.17 17.10
CA PRO A 171 9.32 -15.93 18.48
C PRO A 171 10.85 -15.80 18.65
N HIS A 172 11.29 -14.83 19.43
CA HIS A 172 12.65 -14.67 19.89
C HIS A 172 12.76 -14.68 21.42
N ASP A 173 11.71 -14.20 22.12
CA ASP A 173 11.56 -14.21 23.58
C ASP A 173 10.07 -14.28 23.99
N ALA A 174 9.24 -14.90 23.15
CA ALA A 174 7.79 -14.97 23.38
C ALA A 174 7.46 -15.99 24.48
N PRO A 175 6.49 -15.67 25.37
CA PRO A 175 6.07 -16.57 26.45
C PRO A 175 5.06 -17.64 25.97
N PHE A 176 5.14 -18.04 24.71
CA PHE A 176 4.24 -19.01 24.08
C PHE A 176 5.07 -20.14 23.48
N ASP A 177 4.57 -21.38 23.58
CA ASP A 177 5.20 -22.56 22.97
C ASP A 177 4.73 -22.71 21.52
N VAL A 178 5.17 -21.76 20.68
CA VAL A 178 4.81 -21.69 19.24
C VAL A 178 6.06 -21.47 18.40
N THR A 179 6.03 -21.92 17.15
CA THR A 179 7.14 -21.76 16.19
C THR A 179 6.99 -20.53 15.30
N GLY A 180 5.78 -19.97 15.22
CA GLY A 180 5.49 -18.76 14.47
C GLY A 180 4.02 -18.37 14.49
N VAL A 181 3.79 -17.11 14.16
CA VAL A 181 2.45 -16.54 14.06
C VAL A 181 2.35 -15.83 12.71
N GLU A 182 1.29 -16.07 11.98
CA GLU A 182 0.96 -15.36 10.74
C GLU A 182 -0.29 -14.51 10.96
N LEU A 183 -0.19 -13.24 10.64
CA LEU A 183 -1.31 -12.31 10.59
C LEU A 183 -1.58 -11.94 9.15
N THR A 184 -2.77 -12.20 8.66
CA THR A 184 -3.29 -11.60 7.44
C THR A 184 -4.19 -10.43 7.83
N ALA A 185 -3.84 -9.22 7.43
CA ALA A 185 -4.49 -7.99 7.86
C ALA A 185 -5.10 -7.22 6.70
N ARG A 186 -6.23 -6.57 6.99
CA ARG A 186 -6.89 -5.58 6.16
C ARG A 186 -7.27 -4.38 7.05
N PRO A 187 -6.44 -3.35 7.11
CA PRO A 187 -6.82 -2.09 7.74
C PRO A 187 -7.96 -1.42 6.97
N ASP A 188 -8.87 -0.76 7.71
CA ASP A 188 -9.94 0.06 7.17
C ASP A 188 -10.04 1.34 8.02
N HIS A 189 -10.91 2.29 7.64
CA HIS A 189 -11.09 3.55 8.36
C HIS A 189 -11.44 3.34 9.85
N ASP A 190 -12.30 2.38 10.17
CA ASP A 190 -12.84 2.19 11.52
C ASP A 190 -12.16 1.06 12.31
N GLU A 191 -11.61 0.07 11.62
CA GLU A 191 -11.03 -1.11 12.24
C GLU A 191 -9.89 -1.72 11.41
N LEU A 192 -9.05 -2.52 12.05
CA LEU A 192 -8.18 -3.47 11.39
C LEU A 192 -8.82 -4.85 11.54
N ALA A 193 -9.33 -5.39 10.44
CA ALA A 193 -9.78 -6.78 10.37
C ALA A 193 -8.61 -7.69 10.01
N GLY A 194 -8.52 -8.86 10.64
CA GLY A 194 -7.46 -9.81 10.34
C GLY A 194 -7.81 -11.24 10.65
N VAL A 195 -6.93 -12.13 10.20
CA VAL A 195 -6.92 -13.56 10.55
C VAL A 195 -5.56 -13.91 11.09
N LEU A 196 -5.55 -14.45 12.31
CA LEU A 196 -4.36 -14.93 12.99
C LEU A 196 -4.26 -16.45 12.88
N THR A 197 -3.09 -16.94 12.50
CA THR A 197 -2.80 -18.37 12.40
C THR A 197 -1.52 -18.66 13.18
N VAL A 198 -1.54 -19.67 14.03
CA VAL A 198 -0.37 -20.14 14.79
C VAL A 198 0.16 -21.42 14.17
N ASP A 199 1.50 -21.53 14.06
CA ASP A 199 2.21 -22.69 13.53
C ASP A 199 1.70 -23.17 12.17
N ARG A 200 1.17 -22.23 11.36
CA ARG A 200 0.55 -22.51 10.05
C ARG A 200 -0.64 -23.46 10.10
N ASN A 201 -1.27 -23.60 11.26
CA ASN A 201 -2.47 -24.39 11.42
C ASN A 201 -3.70 -23.60 10.94
N THR A 202 -4.04 -23.72 9.68
CA THR A 202 -5.18 -23.02 9.06
C THR A 202 -6.53 -23.51 9.56
N ASP A 203 -6.61 -24.70 10.15
CA ASP A 203 -7.85 -25.23 10.73
C ASP A 203 -8.19 -24.58 12.06
N ALA A 204 -7.20 -23.97 12.72
CA ALA A 204 -7.35 -23.24 13.98
C ALA A 204 -7.13 -21.73 13.83
N ALA A 205 -7.41 -21.18 12.64
CA ALA A 205 -7.30 -19.74 12.41
C ALA A 205 -8.40 -18.97 13.13
N ASN A 206 -8.03 -17.89 13.84
CA ASN A 206 -8.98 -17.00 14.51
C ASN A 206 -9.05 -15.65 13.82
N ARG A 207 -10.28 -15.12 13.69
CA ARG A 207 -10.50 -13.73 13.28
C ARG A 207 -10.15 -12.80 14.43
N ILE A 208 -9.45 -11.73 14.11
CA ILE A 208 -9.12 -10.66 15.04
C ILE A 208 -9.61 -9.33 14.47
N THR A 209 -10.16 -8.49 15.35
CA THR A 209 -10.55 -7.13 15.02
C THR A 209 -9.91 -6.19 16.04
N ILE A 210 -9.23 -5.17 15.55
CA ILE A 210 -8.61 -4.10 16.33
C ILE A 210 -9.31 -2.80 15.93
N ASP A 211 -10.17 -2.33 16.78
CA ASP A 211 -10.91 -1.06 16.66
C ASP A 211 -10.15 0.09 17.34
N ASP A 212 -9.36 -0.22 18.37
CA ASP A 212 -8.55 0.71 19.11
C ASP A 212 -7.10 0.21 19.24
N ALA A 213 -6.15 1.05 18.88
CA ALA A 213 -4.72 0.77 18.96
C ALA A 213 -4.28 0.38 20.39
N GLU A 214 -4.88 1.00 21.43
CA GLU A 214 -4.55 0.71 22.84
C GLU A 214 -4.86 -0.73 23.26
N ASN A 215 -5.76 -1.41 22.55
CA ASN A 215 -6.17 -2.79 22.86
C ASN A 215 -5.39 -3.86 22.06
N ALA A 216 -4.52 -3.46 21.13
CA ALA A 216 -3.85 -4.37 20.19
C ALA A 216 -3.07 -5.48 20.92
N GLU A 217 -2.23 -5.14 21.90
CA GLU A 217 -1.42 -6.13 22.63
C GLU A 217 -2.29 -7.13 23.41
N THR A 218 -3.32 -6.63 24.10
CA THR A 218 -4.21 -7.49 24.89
C THR A 218 -4.94 -8.48 24.00
N ARG A 219 -5.49 -8.01 22.88
CA ARG A 219 -6.21 -8.84 21.91
C ARG A 219 -5.30 -9.89 21.26
N LEU A 220 -4.12 -9.50 20.84
CA LEU A 220 -3.13 -10.43 20.27
C LEU A 220 -2.72 -11.49 21.28
N ARG A 221 -2.41 -11.10 22.51
CA ARG A 221 -2.02 -12.00 23.59
C ARG A 221 -3.10 -13.05 23.89
N GLU A 222 -4.35 -12.62 23.97
CA GLU A 222 -5.51 -13.51 24.19
C GLU A 222 -5.66 -14.49 23.03
N THR A 223 -5.69 -13.97 21.80
CA THR A 223 -5.88 -14.78 20.59
C THR A 223 -4.74 -15.81 20.39
N ILE A 224 -3.48 -15.42 20.62
CA ILE A 224 -2.36 -16.35 20.52
C ILE A 224 -2.47 -17.45 21.58
N ARG A 225 -2.90 -17.13 22.82
CA ARG A 225 -3.08 -18.15 23.87
C ARG A 225 -4.19 -19.14 23.57
N GLU A 226 -5.22 -18.72 22.86
CA GLU A 226 -6.32 -19.61 22.46
C GLU A 226 -5.92 -20.58 21.35
N LEU A 227 -4.92 -20.19 20.52
CA LEU A 227 -4.47 -20.94 19.37
C LEU A 227 -3.22 -21.82 19.65
N ALA A 228 -2.44 -21.47 20.70
CA ALA A 228 -1.24 -22.19 21.12
C ALA A 228 -1.60 -23.40 21.99
#